data_7ecb53a20911a4dcc6afa4d12b798898
#
_entry.id   7ecb53a20911a4dcc6afa4d12b798898
#
_cell.length_a   1.000
_cell.length_b   1.000
_cell.length_c   1.000
_cell.angle_alpha   90.00
_cell.angle_beta   90.00
_cell.angle_gamma   90.00
#
_symmetry.space_group_name_H-M   'P 1'
#
loop_
_entity.id
_entity.type
_entity.pdbx_description
1 polymer ?
#
loop_
_entity_poly.entity_id
_entity_poly.type
_entity_poly.pdbx_seq_one_letter_code
_entity_poly.pdbx_strand_id
1 'polypeptide(L)'
;MKKLFAIIALVGVLASSSSFAQDSTATQPAAEQPAETASVDTSAPVEEEQTFHEILKDLFIAGGVPYMTPILICMIIGLAISIERIIILNLATTNTKKLLGQIEDAISKGGVNAALDITRNTRGPVASIFTQGLMRHHEGIDMVEKSIVSYGGVEMGKLERGLIWISLMISLGPMLGFFGTVVGMVFAFDDIEKAGDISPSIVAGGMKVALITTVGGLIVGMVLQVLYNYLVSKIDGLVNTMEDASISLVDILVKYKVK
;
A
#
# COMPACT_ATOMS: atom_id res chain seq x y z
N MET A 1 3.65 14.56 4.54
CA MET A 1 4.89 13.79 4.61
C MET A 1 5.44 13.66 6.03
N LYS A 2 5.61 14.73 6.83
CA LYS A 2 6.13 14.64 8.23
C LYS A 2 5.29 13.75 9.17
N LYS A 3 3.97 13.70 9.01
CA LYS A 3 3.07 12.86 9.85
C LYS A 3 3.13 11.36 9.50
N LEU A 4 3.46 11.02 8.26
CA LEU A 4 3.63 9.62 7.83
C LEU A 4 4.92 9.00 8.40
N PHE A 5 6.00 9.77 8.43
CA PHE A 5 7.26 9.35 9.06
C PHE A 5 7.13 9.16 10.58
N ALA A 6 6.29 9.96 11.25
CA ALA A 6 6.03 9.82 12.68
C ALA A 6 5.27 8.51 13.01
N ILE A 7 4.36 8.07 12.13
CA ILE A 7 3.60 6.82 12.32
C ILE A 7 4.52 5.60 12.10
N ILE A 8 5.40 5.64 11.12
CA ILE A 8 6.37 4.56 10.87
C ILE A 8 7.38 4.45 12.03
N ALA A 9 7.82 5.58 12.59
CA ALA A 9 8.68 5.59 13.78
C ALA A 9 7.97 5.06 15.04
N LEU A 10 6.66 5.30 15.19
CA LEU A 10 5.86 4.83 16.33
C LEU A 10 5.67 3.30 16.30
N VAL A 11 5.52 2.70 15.13
CA VAL A 11 5.41 1.24 14.95
C VAL A 11 6.74 0.54 15.25
N GLY A 12 7.87 1.19 14.98
CA GLY A 12 9.21 0.67 15.31
C GLY A 12 9.52 0.63 16.82
N VAL A 13 8.94 1.54 17.61
CA VAL A 13 9.16 1.61 19.08
C VAL A 13 8.32 0.59 19.85
N LEU A 14 7.18 0.15 19.30
CA LEU A 14 6.32 -0.87 19.93
C LEU A 14 6.87 -2.31 19.81
N ALA A 15 7.87 -2.56 18.98
CA ALA A 15 8.47 -3.88 18.80
C ALA A 15 9.61 -4.19 19.80
N SER A 16 10.02 -3.23 20.65
CA SER A 16 11.21 -3.37 21.51
C SER A 16 10.91 -3.59 23.01
N SER A 17 9.68 -3.90 23.42
CA SER A 17 9.35 -4.14 24.83
C SER A 17 8.56 -5.41 25.07
N SER A 18 9.23 -6.56 25.04
CA SER A 18 8.78 -7.76 25.74
C SER A 18 9.97 -8.63 26.16
N SER A 19 10.71 -8.13 27.16
CA SER A 19 11.55 -9.00 28.00
C SER A 19 10.64 -9.66 29.02
N PHE A 20 10.23 -10.89 28.79
CA PHE A 20 9.65 -11.72 29.82
C PHE A 20 10.76 -12.26 30.70
N ALA A 21 10.87 -11.72 31.90
CA ALA A 21 11.57 -12.35 33.02
C ALA A 21 10.74 -13.55 33.49
N GLN A 22 11.27 -14.75 33.33
CA GLN A 22 10.73 -15.94 33.98
C GLN A 22 11.67 -16.36 35.09
N ASP A 23 11.27 -15.99 36.29
CA ASP A 23 11.85 -16.44 37.56
C ASP A 23 11.43 -17.90 37.79
N SER A 24 12.38 -18.78 37.98
CA SER A 24 12.17 -20.13 38.51
C SER A 24 13.30 -20.51 39.43
N THR A 25 13.06 -20.27 40.70
CA THR A 25 13.81 -20.83 41.83
C THR A 25 13.76 -22.35 41.81
N ALA A 26 14.92 -23.00 41.78
CA ALA A 26 15.14 -24.33 42.35
C ALA A 26 16.57 -24.48 42.79
N THR A 27 16.73 -24.75 44.04
CA THR A 27 17.79 -24.92 45.02
C THR A 27 18.83 -25.95 44.63
N GLN A 28 20.06 -25.59 44.85
CA GLN A 28 21.38 -26.19 45.05
C GLN A 28 21.44 -27.66 45.54
N PRO A 29 22.65 -28.35 45.46
CA PRO A 29 23.86 -27.89 46.14
C PRO A 29 25.22 -28.08 45.38
N ALA A 30 26.20 -27.41 45.94
CA ALA A 30 27.59 -27.23 45.59
C ALA A 30 28.45 -28.49 45.43
N ALA A 31 29.45 -28.40 44.51
CA ALA A 31 30.74 -29.06 44.63
C ALA A 31 31.82 -28.14 44.04
N GLU A 32 32.76 -27.74 44.87
CA GLU A 32 34.00 -27.04 44.54
C GLU A 32 34.89 -27.89 43.63
N GLN A 33 35.48 -27.26 42.60
CA GLN A 33 36.82 -27.62 42.09
C GLN A 33 37.51 -26.43 41.43
N PRO A 34 38.85 -26.39 41.34
CA PRO A 34 39.63 -25.16 41.43
C PRO A 34 39.87 -24.48 40.07
N ALA A 35 40.20 -23.20 40.19
CA ALA A 35 40.57 -22.29 39.14
C ALA A 35 41.75 -22.77 38.29
N GLU A 36 41.52 -23.00 37.02
CA GLU A 36 42.56 -23.03 36.00
C GLU A 36 42.44 -21.76 35.15
N THR A 37 43.43 -20.91 35.24
CA THR A 37 43.57 -19.67 34.49
C THR A 37 43.78 -19.99 33.02
N ALA A 38 42.69 -20.06 32.27
CA ALA A 38 42.74 -20.02 30.81
C ALA A 38 42.76 -18.56 30.35
N SER A 39 43.84 -18.17 29.72
CA SER A 39 44.04 -16.92 29.01
C SER A 39 42.89 -16.74 28.01
N VAL A 40 42.06 -15.73 28.24
CA VAL A 40 41.01 -15.28 27.28
C VAL A 40 41.75 -14.64 26.11
N ASP A 41 41.89 -15.40 25.03
CA ASP A 41 42.26 -14.88 23.73
C ASP A 41 41.10 -14.00 23.25
N THR A 42 41.24 -12.67 23.42
CA THR A 42 40.29 -11.66 23.04
C THR A 42 40.43 -11.36 21.54
N SER A 43 40.22 -12.36 20.72
CA SER A 43 39.86 -12.16 19.30
C SER A 43 38.41 -12.49 19.12
N ALA A 44 37.55 -11.59 19.64
CA ALA A 44 36.15 -11.53 19.16
C ALA A 44 36.22 -11.26 17.66
N PRO A 45 35.55 -12.09 16.83
CA PRO A 45 35.39 -11.73 15.41
C PRO A 45 34.74 -10.37 15.38
N VAL A 46 35.35 -9.41 14.72
CA VAL A 46 34.69 -8.17 14.33
C VAL A 46 33.49 -8.61 13.51
N GLU A 47 32.27 -8.58 14.08
CA GLU A 47 31.06 -8.69 13.32
C GLU A 47 31.10 -7.51 12.36
N GLU A 48 31.47 -7.76 11.11
CA GLU A 48 31.28 -6.82 10.02
C GLU A 48 29.81 -6.45 10.09
N GLU A 49 29.52 -5.16 10.30
CA GLU A 49 28.15 -4.63 10.27
C GLU A 49 27.55 -4.98 8.90
N GLN A 50 26.81 -6.11 8.85
CA GLN A 50 26.17 -6.55 7.61
C GLN A 50 25.26 -5.43 7.15
N THR A 51 25.54 -4.91 5.99
CA THR A 51 24.72 -3.88 5.35
C THR A 51 23.29 -4.43 5.18
N PHE A 52 22.27 -3.61 5.46
CA PHE A 52 20.85 -3.99 5.31
C PHE A 52 20.58 -4.75 3.99
N HIS A 53 21.30 -4.40 2.95
CA HIS A 53 21.22 -5.03 1.63
C HIS A 53 21.74 -6.49 1.63
N GLU A 54 22.79 -6.79 2.40
CA GLU A 54 23.33 -8.14 2.55
C GLU A 54 22.38 -9.01 3.35
N ILE A 55 21.82 -8.51 4.44
CA ILE A 55 20.80 -9.20 5.23
C ILE A 55 19.59 -9.57 4.36
N LEU A 56 19.13 -8.64 3.52
CA LEU A 56 17.99 -8.88 2.62
C LEU A 56 18.30 -9.95 1.57
N LYS A 57 19.50 -9.92 1.01
CA LYS A 57 19.98 -10.92 0.05
C LYS A 57 20.10 -12.30 0.69
N ASP A 58 20.65 -12.37 1.89
CA ASP A 58 20.81 -13.63 2.62
C ASP A 58 19.46 -14.24 3.02
N LEU A 59 18.52 -13.41 3.47
CA LEU A 59 17.14 -13.84 3.72
C LEU A 59 16.46 -14.33 2.44
N PHE A 60 16.66 -13.66 1.31
CA PHE A 60 16.09 -14.08 0.02
C PHE A 60 16.64 -15.45 -0.41
N ILE A 61 17.96 -15.67 -0.26
CA ILE A 61 18.59 -16.94 -0.59
C ILE A 61 18.15 -18.04 0.40
N ALA A 62 18.13 -17.72 1.69
CA ALA A 62 17.74 -18.65 2.75
C ALA A 62 16.25 -19.05 2.69
N GLY A 63 15.37 -18.18 2.18
CA GLY A 63 13.97 -18.49 1.91
C GLY A 63 13.73 -19.34 0.67
N GLY A 64 14.78 -19.67 -0.09
CA GLY A 64 14.70 -20.41 -1.35
C GLY A 64 14.26 -19.54 -2.52
N VAL A 65 15.17 -19.33 -3.45
CA VAL A 65 14.98 -18.47 -4.63
C VAL A 65 13.67 -18.76 -5.39
N PRO A 66 13.28 -20.02 -5.68
CA PRO A 66 12.06 -20.31 -6.43
C PRO A 66 10.76 -19.88 -5.71
N TYR A 67 10.76 -19.83 -4.38
CA TYR A 67 9.59 -19.43 -3.58
C TYR A 67 9.55 -17.94 -3.28
N MET A 68 10.71 -17.33 -3.08
CA MET A 68 10.81 -15.90 -2.83
C MET A 68 10.62 -15.05 -4.10
N THR A 69 10.97 -15.59 -5.28
CA THR A 69 10.83 -14.86 -6.55
C THR A 69 9.38 -14.44 -6.87
N PRO A 70 8.35 -15.32 -6.78
CA PRO A 70 6.96 -14.90 -6.98
C PRO A 70 6.50 -13.81 -6.01
N ILE A 71 6.93 -13.89 -4.74
CA ILE A 71 6.62 -12.88 -3.71
C ILE A 71 7.23 -11.53 -4.09
N LEU A 72 8.48 -11.54 -4.55
CA LEU A 72 9.17 -10.33 -5.02
C LEU A 72 8.49 -9.73 -6.25
N ILE A 73 8.05 -10.56 -7.20
CA ILE A 73 7.31 -10.12 -8.40
C ILE A 73 6.00 -9.42 -7.98
N CYS A 74 5.24 -10.00 -7.05
CA CYS A 74 4.03 -9.38 -6.51
C CYS A 74 4.32 -8.01 -5.87
N MET A 75 5.41 -7.89 -5.13
CA MET A 75 5.84 -6.62 -4.55
C MET A 75 6.15 -5.58 -5.61
N ILE A 76 6.95 -5.93 -6.63
CA ILE A 76 7.34 -5.01 -7.71
C ILE A 76 6.11 -4.54 -8.50
N ILE A 77 5.21 -5.45 -8.88
CA ILE A 77 3.99 -5.11 -9.61
C ILE A 77 3.08 -4.23 -8.75
N GLY A 78 2.85 -4.61 -7.50
CA GLY A 78 2.01 -3.84 -6.57
C GLY A 78 2.55 -2.44 -6.31
N LEU A 79 3.86 -2.29 -6.12
CA LEU A 79 4.51 -0.98 -5.96
C LEU A 79 4.44 -0.14 -7.24
N ALA A 80 4.70 -0.73 -8.41
CA ALA A 80 4.65 -0.02 -9.69
C ALA A 80 3.26 0.57 -9.94
N ILE A 81 2.20 -0.22 -9.76
CA ILE A 81 0.82 0.25 -9.91
C ILE A 81 0.48 1.30 -8.84
N SER A 82 0.91 1.12 -7.60
CA SER A 82 0.64 2.07 -6.52
C SER A 82 1.28 3.43 -6.80
N ILE A 83 2.53 3.46 -7.24
CA ILE A 83 3.26 4.69 -7.60
C ILE A 83 2.59 5.38 -8.79
N GLU A 84 2.25 4.64 -9.83
CA GLU A 84 1.51 5.17 -10.99
C GLU A 84 0.22 5.85 -10.55
N ARG A 85 -0.57 5.20 -9.68
CA ARG A 85 -1.82 5.72 -9.17
C ARG A 85 -1.65 6.96 -8.29
N ILE A 86 -0.66 6.98 -7.43
CA ILE A 86 -0.32 8.17 -6.62
C ILE A 86 -0.05 9.38 -7.52
N ILE A 87 0.72 9.19 -8.59
CA ILE A 87 1.04 10.26 -9.53
C ILE A 87 -0.22 10.74 -10.25
N ILE A 88 -1.03 9.83 -10.80
CA ILE A 88 -2.25 10.17 -11.53
C ILE A 88 -3.24 10.91 -10.63
N LEU A 89 -3.49 10.43 -9.41
CA LEU A 89 -4.43 11.06 -8.47
C LEU A 89 -3.95 12.45 -8.01
N ASN A 90 -2.65 12.65 -7.85
CA ASN A 90 -2.13 13.98 -7.54
C ASN A 90 -2.29 14.96 -8.72
N LEU A 91 -2.09 14.50 -9.96
CA LEU A 91 -2.33 15.30 -11.16
C LEU A 91 -3.82 15.56 -11.43
N ALA A 92 -4.70 14.68 -10.97
CA ALA A 92 -6.16 14.82 -11.08
C ALA A 92 -6.73 15.87 -10.10
N THR A 93 -5.97 16.25 -9.07
CA THR A 93 -6.41 17.25 -8.09
C THR A 93 -6.40 18.64 -8.71
N THR A 94 -7.58 19.24 -8.87
CA THR A 94 -7.76 20.60 -9.42
C THR A 94 -8.25 21.53 -8.32
N ASN A 95 -7.91 22.81 -8.41
CA ASN A 95 -8.44 23.82 -7.49
C ASN A 95 -9.90 24.17 -7.88
N THR A 96 -10.84 23.45 -7.28
CA THR A 96 -12.28 23.51 -7.58
C THR A 96 -12.84 24.92 -7.30
N LYS A 97 -12.42 25.59 -6.23
CA LYS A 97 -12.90 26.94 -5.90
C LYS A 97 -12.51 27.95 -6.96
N LYS A 98 -11.28 27.88 -7.47
CA LYS A 98 -10.84 28.76 -8.56
C LYS A 98 -11.60 28.48 -9.86
N LEU A 99 -11.83 27.20 -10.17
CA LEU A 99 -12.56 26.79 -11.37
C LEU A 99 -14.01 27.27 -11.32
N LEU A 100 -14.70 27.10 -10.18
CA LEU A 100 -16.08 27.60 -10.00
C LEU A 100 -16.18 29.12 -10.16
N GLY A 101 -15.25 29.88 -9.57
CA GLY A 101 -15.20 31.33 -9.76
C GLY A 101 -15.00 31.75 -11.21
N GLN A 102 -14.13 31.06 -11.96
CA GLN A 102 -13.94 31.30 -13.38
C GLN A 102 -15.18 30.97 -14.21
N ILE A 103 -15.90 29.91 -13.85
CA ILE A 103 -17.15 29.51 -14.50
C ILE A 103 -18.24 30.56 -14.23
N GLU A 104 -18.39 31.00 -12.98
CA GLU A 104 -19.37 32.03 -12.60
C GLU A 104 -19.11 33.34 -13.34
N ASP A 105 -17.86 33.79 -13.39
CA ASP A 105 -17.46 34.99 -14.15
C ASP A 105 -17.73 34.84 -15.65
N ALA A 106 -17.46 33.66 -16.20
CA ALA A 106 -17.70 33.39 -17.62
C ALA A 106 -19.18 33.37 -17.97
N ILE A 107 -20.01 32.74 -17.13
CA ILE A 107 -21.47 32.73 -17.32
C ILE A 107 -22.05 34.15 -17.26
N SER A 108 -21.58 34.98 -16.34
CA SER A 108 -22.05 36.34 -16.16
C SER A 108 -21.69 37.27 -17.32
N LYS A 109 -20.57 37.08 -18.02
CA LYS A 109 -20.03 37.96 -19.07
C LYS A 109 -20.25 37.42 -20.49
N GLY A 110 -20.12 36.10 -20.66
CA GLY A 110 -20.09 35.47 -21.98
C GLY A 110 -21.07 34.30 -22.17
N GLY A 111 -21.85 34.01 -21.14
CA GLY A 111 -22.82 32.92 -21.17
C GLY A 111 -22.18 31.53 -21.02
N VAL A 112 -22.99 30.49 -21.20
CA VAL A 112 -22.61 29.09 -20.98
C VAL A 112 -21.49 28.63 -21.92
N ASN A 113 -21.43 29.12 -23.13
CA ASN A 113 -20.37 28.73 -24.08
C ASN A 113 -18.97 29.14 -23.60
N ALA A 114 -18.84 30.34 -23.00
CA ALA A 114 -17.58 30.78 -22.43
C ALA A 114 -17.14 29.91 -21.22
N ALA A 115 -18.10 29.49 -20.38
CA ALA A 115 -17.87 28.57 -19.28
C ALA A 115 -17.46 27.17 -19.79
N LEU A 116 -18.07 26.71 -20.88
CA LEU A 116 -17.76 25.43 -21.51
C LEU A 116 -16.33 25.38 -22.03
N ASP A 117 -15.84 26.49 -22.63
CA ASP A 117 -14.46 26.57 -23.12
C ASP A 117 -13.45 26.50 -21.96
N ILE A 118 -13.75 27.11 -20.80
CA ILE A 118 -12.90 27.03 -19.60
C ILE A 118 -12.84 25.58 -19.10
N THR A 119 -13.98 24.91 -18.98
CA THR A 119 -14.03 23.55 -18.44
C THR A 119 -13.35 22.55 -19.38
N ARG A 120 -13.46 22.70 -20.70
CA ARG A 120 -12.79 21.85 -21.69
C ARG A 120 -11.26 21.98 -21.63
N ASN A 121 -10.75 23.17 -21.34
CA ASN A 121 -9.33 23.43 -21.25
C ASN A 121 -8.74 23.13 -19.86
N THR A 122 -9.57 22.81 -18.87
CA THR A 122 -9.13 22.45 -17.53
C THR A 122 -9.05 20.93 -17.38
N ARG A 123 -7.94 20.44 -16.82
CA ARG A 123 -7.76 19.02 -16.54
C ARG A 123 -8.36 18.64 -15.19
N GLY A 124 -8.85 17.41 -15.09
CA GLY A 124 -9.32 16.80 -13.83
C GLY A 124 -10.78 16.36 -13.90
N PRO A 125 -11.18 15.47 -12.99
CA PRO A 125 -12.51 14.86 -12.98
C PRO A 125 -13.63 15.90 -12.79
N VAL A 126 -13.41 16.92 -11.93
CA VAL A 126 -14.36 18.00 -11.70
C VAL A 126 -14.64 18.76 -13.00
N ALA A 127 -13.62 19.14 -13.75
CA ALA A 127 -13.78 19.84 -15.03
C ALA A 127 -14.50 18.98 -16.08
N SER A 128 -14.24 17.69 -16.10
CA SER A 128 -14.92 16.73 -16.98
C SER A 128 -16.42 16.65 -16.70
N ILE A 129 -16.79 16.56 -15.42
CA ILE A 129 -18.20 16.53 -14.99
C ILE A 129 -18.89 17.84 -15.34
N PHE A 130 -18.25 18.98 -15.07
CA PHE A 130 -18.79 20.29 -15.42
C PHE A 130 -19.00 20.45 -16.91
N THR A 131 -18.05 19.98 -17.71
CA THR A 131 -18.20 19.99 -19.19
C THR A 131 -19.45 19.23 -19.62
N GLN A 132 -19.69 18.05 -19.07
CA GLN A 132 -20.87 17.23 -19.40
C GLN A 132 -22.17 17.89 -18.93
N GLY A 133 -22.20 18.49 -17.74
CA GLY A 133 -23.35 19.24 -17.26
C GLY A 133 -23.67 20.45 -18.15
N LEU A 134 -22.66 21.29 -18.44
CA LEU A 134 -22.80 22.49 -19.24
C LEU A 134 -23.20 22.20 -20.70
N MET A 135 -22.75 21.08 -21.27
CA MET A 135 -23.17 20.67 -22.62
C MET A 135 -24.67 20.41 -22.74
N ARG A 136 -25.33 20.04 -21.66
CA ARG A 136 -26.78 19.74 -21.63
C ARG A 136 -27.62 20.85 -21.02
N HIS A 137 -27.06 22.06 -20.83
CA HIS A 137 -27.78 23.17 -20.22
C HIS A 137 -29.12 23.51 -20.90
N HIS A 138 -29.20 23.32 -22.22
CA HIS A 138 -30.40 23.58 -23.01
C HIS A 138 -31.56 22.59 -22.78
N GLU A 139 -31.26 21.43 -22.14
CA GLU A 139 -32.27 20.42 -21.80
C GLU A 139 -32.95 20.70 -20.43
N GLY A 140 -32.51 21.76 -19.72
CA GLY A 140 -33.02 22.14 -18.41
C GLY A 140 -32.15 21.65 -17.26
N ILE A 141 -32.37 22.28 -16.08
CA ILE A 141 -31.48 22.07 -14.89
C ILE A 141 -31.56 20.63 -14.37
N ASP A 142 -32.74 20.01 -14.40
CA ASP A 142 -32.92 18.61 -13.96
C ASP A 142 -32.08 17.65 -14.81
N MET A 143 -31.97 17.92 -16.11
CA MET A 143 -31.12 17.10 -17.00
C MET A 143 -29.65 17.38 -16.81
N VAL A 144 -29.26 18.59 -16.48
CA VAL A 144 -27.88 18.95 -16.12
C VAL A 144 -27.48 18.18 -14.88
N GLU A 145 -28.25 18.24 -13.80
CA GLU A 145 -28.00 17.53 -12.55
C GLU A 145 -27.88 16.02 -12.77
N LYS A 146 -28.83 15.43 -13.46
CA LYS A 146 -28.83 14.01 -13.81
C LYS A 146 -27.57 13.61 -14.62
N SER A 147 -27.17 14.47 -15.56
CA SER A 147 -25.96 14.26 -16.36
C SER A 147 -24.70 14.31 -15.52
N ILE A 148 -24.60 15.28 -14.60
CA ILE A 148 -23.49 15.45 -13.68
C ILE A 148 -23.34 14.20 -12.80
N VAL A 149 -24.41 13.75 -12.16
CA VAL A 149 -24.43 12.56 -11.31
C VAL A 149 -24.03 11.31 -12.09
N SER A 150 -24.63 11.11 -13.26
CA SER A 150 -24.33 9.96 -14.11
C SER A 150 -22.86 9.94 -14.56
N TYR A 151 -22.33 11.08 -14.98
CA TYR A 151 -20.93 11.17 -15.42
C TYR A 151 -19.94 11.14 -14.24
N GLY A 152 -20.36 11.60 -13.07
CA GLY A 152 -19.63 11.46 -11.82
C GLY A 152 -19.26 10.01 -11.52
N GLY A 153 -20.21 9.08 -11.69
CA GLY A 153 -19.96 7.65 -11.57
C GLY A 153 -18.93 7.12 -12.58
N VAL A 154 -18.94 7.63 -13.80
CA VAL A 154 -17.93 7.27 -14.82
C VAL A 154 -16.52 7.75 -14.41
N GLU A 155 -16.42 8.99 -13.93
CA GLU A 155 -15.14 9.53 -13.45
C GLU A 155 -14.63 8.80 -12.20
N MET A 156 -15.53 8.46 -11.26
CA MET A 156 -15.19 7.63 -10.10
C MET A 156 -14.59 6.29 -10.51
N GLY A 157 -15.21 5.58 -11.46
CA GLY A 157 -14.67 4.33 -11.98
C GLY A 157 -13.29 4.47 -12.65
N LYS A 158 -12.98 5.65 -13.23
CA LYS A 158 -11.63 5.95 -13.75
C LYS A 158 -10.61 6.17 -12.62
N LEU A 159 -11.02 6.81 -11.54
CA LEU A 159 -10.17 7.04 -10.36
C LEU A 159 -9.84 5.73 -9.65
N GLU A 160 -10.80 4.82 -9.52
CA GLU A 160 -10.63 3.50 -8.89
C GLU A 160 -9.87 2.50 -9.75
N ARG A 161 -9.66 2.80 -11.01
CA ARG A 161 -8.99 1.91 -11.95
C ARG A 161 -7.60 1.53 -11.42
N GLY A 162 -7.31 0.24 -11.40
CA GLY A 162 -6.04 -0.30 -10.94
C GLY A 162 -6.01 -0.72 -9.46
N LEU A 163 -6.93 -0.24 -8.62
CA LEU A 163 -7.01 -0.64 -7.21
C LEU A 163 -7.25 -2.14 -7.05
N ILE A 164 -8.02 -2.74 -7.94
CA ILE A 164 -8.30 -4.17 -7.94
C ILE A 164 -7.02 -5.01 -8.10
N TRP A 165 -6.06 -4.54 -8.89
CA TRP A 165 -4.78 -5.22 -9.08
C TRP A 165 -3.88 -5.11 -7.84
N ILE A 166 -3.89 -3.96 -7.18
CA ILE A 166 -3.16 -3.77 -5.92
C ILE A 166 -3.75 -4.70 -4.85
N SER A 167 -5.09 -4.74 -4.73
CA SER A 167 -5.80 -5.63 -3.81
C SER A 167 -5.47 -7.11 -4.06
N LEU A 168 -5.37 -7.51 -5.33
CA LEU A 168 -4.93 -8.84 -5.70
C LEU A 168 -3.51 -9.14 -5.21
N MET A 169 -2.55 -8.23 -5.40
CA MET A 169 -1.16 -8.41 -4.94
C MET A 169 -1.07 -8.47 -3.40
N ILE A 170 -1.90 -7.70 -2.69
CA ILE A 170 -2.02 -7.74 -1.23
C ILE A 170 -2.43 -9.13 -0.75
N SER A 171 -3.37 -9.74 -1.44
CA SER A 171 -3.86 -11.09 -1.09
C SER A 171 -2.87 -12.19 -1.49
N LEU A 172 -2.26 -12.06 -2.67
CA LEU A 172 -1.32 -13.06 -3.20
C LEU A 172 -0.02 -13.12 -2.38
N GLY A 173 0.48 -11.99 -1.86
CA GLY A 173 1.71 -11.97 -1.08
C GLY A 173 1.72 -12.99 0.07
N PRO A 174 0.81 -12.88 1.05
CA PRO A 174 0.70 -13.83 2.14
C PRO A 174 0.34 -15.26 1.69
N MET A 175 -0.47 -15.42 0.64
CA MET A 175 -0.82 -16.75 0.11
C MET A 175 0.41 -17.47 -0.46
N LEU A 176 1.26 -16.75 -1.20
CA LEU A 176 2.52 -17.28 -1.69
C LEU A 176 3.51 -17.57 -0.56
N GLY A 177 3.54 -16.71 0.47
CA GLY A 177 4.30 -16.97 1.68
C GLY A 177 3.87 -18.25 2.39
N PHE A 178 2.56 -18.44 2.58
CA PHE A 178 2.00 -19.66 3.14
C PHE A 178 2.28 -20.88 2.26
N PHE A 179 2.15 -20.76 0.95
CA PHE A 179 2.52 -21.83 0.02
C PHE A 179 3.98 -22.25 0.21
N GLY A 180 4.89 -21.30 0.40
CA GLY A 180 6.30 -21.57 0.71
C GLY A 180 6.48 -22.36 2.01
N THR A 181 5.65 -22.15 3.06
CA THR A 181 5.71 -22.97 4.28
C THR A 181 5.30 -24.41 4.04
N VAL A 182 4.21 -24.63 3.31
CA VAL A 182 3.73 -25.99 3.02
C VAL A 182 4.79 -26.77 2.24
N VAL A 183 5.33 -26.17 1.19
CA VAL A 183 6.35 -26.82 0.35
C VAL A 183 7.67 -27.02 1.12
N GLY A 184 8.11 -26.04 1.92
CA GLY A 184 9.30 -26.16 2.75
C GLY A 184 9.21 -27.30 3.75
N MET A 185 8.03 -27.50 4.36
CA MET A 185 7.80 -28.65 5.27
C MET A 185 7.75 -29.98 4.53
N VAL A 186 7.14 -30.03 3.34
CA VAL A 186 7.13 -31.27 2.52
C VAL A 186 8.57 -31.71 2.21
N PHE A 187 9.43 -30.80 1.79
CA PHE A 187 10.83 -31.14 1.54
C PHE A 187 11.59 -31.55 2.81
N ALA A 188 11.32 -30.93 3.96
CA ALA A 188 11.92 -31.36 5.21
C ALA A 188 11.56 -32.81 5.56
N PHE A 189 10.30 -33.20 5.38
CA PHE A 189 9.87 -34.59 5.61
C PHE A 189 10.43 -35.57 4.59
N ASP A 190 10.52 -35.20 3.31
CA ASP A 190 11.15 -36.00 2.27
C ASP A 190 12.64 -36.22 2.56
N ASP A 191 13.34 -35.23 3.06
CA ASP A 191 14.76 -35.35 3.47
C ASP A 191 14.93 -36.24 4.71
N ILE A 192 14.00 -36.22 5.67
CA ILE A 192 13.97 -37.13 6.83
C ILE A 192 13.74 -38.57 6.36
N GLU A 193 12.80 -38.79 5.44
CA GLU A 193 12.52 -40.13 4.88
C GLU A 193 13.75 -40.71 4.19
N LYS A 194 14.45 -39.87 3.39
CA LYS A 194 15.68 -40.33 2.69
C LYS A 194 16.84 -40.59 3.65
N ALA A 195 16.96 -39.81 4.72
CA ALA A 195 18.02 -39.98 5.71
C ALA A 195 17.80 -41.21 6.62
N GLY A 196 16.55 -41.66 6.78
CA GLY A 196 16.17 -42.78 7.64
C GLY A 196 16.29 -42.49 9.13
N ASP A 197 16.67 -41.30 9.51
CA ASP A 197 16.78 -40.82 10.90
C ASP A 197 16.36 -39.34 11.04
N ILE A 198 15.77 -38.99 12.20
CA ILE A 198 15.32 -37.63 12.49
C ILE A 198 16.49 -36.82 13.02
N SER A 199 17.18 -36.11 12.14
CA SER A 199 18.20 -35.15 12.53
C SER A 199 17.60 -33.79 12.81
N PRO A 200 17.86 -33.15 13.98
CA PRO A 200 17.38 -31.78 14.27
C PRO A 200 17.82 -30.74 13.23
N SER A 201 18.97 -30.93 12.59
CA SER A 201 19.50 -30.02 11.57
C SER A 201 18.71 -30.07 10.28
N ILE A 202 18.23 -31.24 9.84
CA ILE A 202 17.39 -31.42 8.64
C ILE A 202 16.05 -30.72 8.85
N VAL A 203 15.40 -30.98 9.98
CA VAL A 203 14.13 -30.34 10.34
C VAL A 203 14.28 -28.81 10.40
N ALA A 204 15.33 -28.32 11.07
CA ALA A 204 15.58 -26.89 11.20
C ALA A 204 15.80 -26.20 9.83
N GLY A 205 16.45 -26.87 8.88
CA GLY A 205 16.67 -26.36 7.53
C GLY A 205 15.37 -26.09 6.79
N GLY A 206 14.48 -27.07 6.72
CA GLY A 206 13.16 -26.94 6.07
C GLY A 206 12.25 -25.91 6.77
N MET A 207 12.23 -25.91 8.11
CA MET A 207 11.49 -24.94 8.88
C MET A 207 11.99 -23.51 8.63
N LYS A 208 13.30 -23.29 8.53
CA LYS A 208 13.87 -21.98 8.24
C LYS A 208 13.37 -21.42 6.92
N VAL A 209 13.39 -22.21 5.85
CA VAL A 209 12.84 -21.83 4.53
C VAL A 209 11.36 -21.46 4.64
N ALA A 210 10.59 -22.32 5.30
CA ALA A 210 9.15 -22.13 5.50
C ALA A 210 8.84 -20.80 6.21
N LEU A 211 9.49 -20.51 7.32
CA LEU A 211 9.24 -19.31 8.11
C LEU A 211 9.67 -18.03 7.38
N ILE A 212 10.80 -18.05 6.69
CA ILE A 212 11.29 -16.87 5.94
C ILE A 212 10.36 -16.51 4.81
N THR A 213 9.84 -17.48 4.05
CA THR A 213 8.89 -17.22 2.96
C THR A 213 7.60 -16.61 3.47
N THR A 214 7.08 -17.06 4.61
CA THR A 214 5.88 -16.47 5.22
C THR A 214 6.11 -15.05 5.65
N VAL A 215 7.22 -14.76 6.33
CA VAL A 215 7.57 -13.39 6.74
C VAL A 215 7.71 -12.48 5.51
N GLY A 216 8.36 -12.95 4.44
CA GLY A 216 8.46 -12.21 3.19
C GLY A 216 7.09 -11.86 2.59
N GLY A 217 6.20 -12.84 2.50
CA GLY A 217 4.83 -12.65 1.98
C GLY A 217 4.01 -11.68 2.82
N LEU A 218 4.10 -11.75 4.16
CA LEU A 218 3.42 -10.83 5.08
C LEU A 218 3.92 -9.40 4.95
N ILE A 219 5.24 -9.20 4.83
CA ILE A 219 5.83 -7.87 4.64
C ILE A 219 5.30 -7.24 3.35
N VAL A 220 5.25 -7.99 2.25
CA VAL A 220 4.69 -7.51 0.97
C VAL A 220 3.23 -7.10 1.14
N GLY A 221 2.41 -7.96 1.76
CA GLY A 221 1.00 -7.64 2.04
C GLY A 221 0.83 -6.37 2.86
N MET A 222 1.59 -6.21 3.95
CA MET A 222 1.52 -5.03 4.82
C MET A 222 1.92 -3.74 4.10
N VAL A 223 3.01 -3.74 3.35
CA VAL A 223 3.47 -2.56 2.62
C VAL A 223 2.43 -2.12 1.58
N LEU A 224 1.94 -3.06 0.78
CA LEU A 224 0.93 -2.77 -0.25
C LEU A 224 -0.42 -2.35 0.36
N GLN A 225 -0.81 -2.91 1.51
CA GLN A 225 -2.05 -2.53 2.21
C GLN A 225 -2.03 -1.07 2.66
N VAL A 226 -0.89 -0.59 3.18
CA VAL A 226 -0.75 0.82 3.57
C VAL A 226 -0.90 1.75 2.36
N LEU A 227 -0.28 1.41 1.23
CA LEU A 227 -0.39 2.18 0.00
C LEU A 227 -1.81 2.16 -0.57
N TYR A 228 -2.46 1.00 -0.54
CA TYR A 228 -3.85 0.83 -0.97
C TYR A 228 -4.80 1.72 -0.16
N ASN A 229 -4.72 1.70 1.16
CA ASN A 229 -5.56 2.53 2.02
C ASN A 229 -5.32 4.02 1.80
N TYR A 230 -4.07 4.43 1.53
CA TYR A 230 -3.76 5.81 1.15
C TYR A 230 -4.45 6.21 -0.16
N LEU A 231 -4.41 5.33 -1.18
CA LEU A 231 -5.06 5.56 -2.48
C LEU A 231 -6.58 5.66 -2.35
N VAL A 232 -7.21 4.74 -1.61
CA VAL A 232 -8.67 4.76 -1.35
C VAL A 232 -9.06 6.08 -0.68
N SER A 233 -8.40 6.45 0.40
CA SER A 233 -8.68 7.73 1.10
C SER A 233 -8.50 8.95 0.19
N LYS A 234 -7.54 8.91 -0.73
CA LYS A 234 -7.32 10.00 -1.70
C LYS A 234 -8.43 10.07 -2.73
N ILE A 235 -8.91 8.91 -3.20
CA ILE A 235 -10.04 8.82 -4.15
C ILE A 235 -11.32 9.34 -3.49
N ASP A 236 -11.62 8.90 -2.28
CA ASP A 236 -12.80 9.36 -1.52
C ASP A 236 -12.80 10.88 -1.35
N GLY A 237 -11.65 11.46 -1.04
CA GLY A 237 -11.50 12.91 -0.96
C GLY A 237 -11.75 13.64 -2.29
N LEU A 238 -11.35 13.03 -3.42
CA LEU A 238 -11.64 13.57 -4.75
C LEU A 238 -13.11 13.45 -5.10
N VAL A 239 -13.75 12.32 -4.79
CA VAL A 239 -15.19 12.09 -5.03
C VAL A 239 -16.01 13.10 -4.22
N ASN A 240 -15.75 13.28 -2.94
CA ASN A 240 -16.43 14.28 -2.13
C ASN A 240 -16.26 15.71 -2.72
N THR A 241 -15.05 16.03 -3.21
CA THR A 241 -14.81 17.32 -3.89
C THR A 241 -15.61 17.45 -5.18
N MET A 242 -15.81 16.36 -5.93
CA MET A 242 -16.62 16.33 -7.15
C MET A 242 -18.10 16.55 -6.83
N GLU A 243 -18.60 15.93 -5.77
CA GLU A 243 -19.99 16.09 -5.31
C GLU A 243 -20.28 17.52 -4.86
N ASP A 244 -19.46 18.07 -3.97
CA ASP A 244 -19.58 19.45 -3.48
C ASP A 244 -19.52 20.48 -4.63
N ALA A 245 -18.61 20.24 -5.57
CA ALA A 245 -18.47 21.09 -6.76
C ALA A 245 -19.68 21.00 -7.69
N SER A 246 -20.26 19.83 -7.81
CA SER A 246 -21.45 19.59 -8.64
C SER A 246 -22.65 20.36 -8.12
N ILE A 247 -22.89 20.34 -6.82
CA ILE A 247 -23.96 21.14 -6.18
C ILE A 247 -23.71 22.63 -6.45
N SER A 248 -22.48 23.09 -6.24
CA SER A 248 -22.13 24.49 -6.47
C SER A 248 -22.33 24.95 -7.92
N LEU A 249 -22.06 24.09 -8.90
CA LEU A 249 -22.32 24.39 -10.32
C LEU A 249 -23.81 24.53 -10.60
N VAL A 250 -24.64 23.61 -10.08
CA VAL A 250 -26.11 23.68 -10.25
C VAL A 250 -26.64 24.97 -9.65
N ASP A 251 -26.21 25.36 -8.46
CA ASP A 251 -26.59 26.62 -7.81
C ASP A 251 -26.23 27.84 -8.67
N ILE A 252 -25.07 27.87 -9.30
CA ILE A 252 -24.65 28.94 -10.21
C ILE A 252 -25.59 28.98 -11.42
N LEU A 253 -25.92 27.82 -12.04
CA LEU A 253 -26.81 27.76 -13.20
C LEU A 253 -28.24 28.24 -12.87
N VAL A 254 -28.75 27.87 -11.70
CA VAL A 254 -30.05 28.35 -11.20
C VAL A 254 -30.03 29.87 -10.97
N LYS A 255 -28.98 30.40 -10.31
CA LYS A 255 -28.77 31.82 -10.01
C LYS A 255 -28.85 32.69 -11.29
N TYR A 256 -28.16 32.24 -12.34
CA TYR A 256 -28.10 32.98 -13.60
C TYR A 256 -29.24 32.64 -14.57
N LYS A 257 -30.27 31.87 -14.14
CA LYS A 257 -31.45 31.45 -14.95
C LYS A 257 -31.02 30.92 -16.32
N VAL A 258 -29.98 30.15 -16.34
CA VAL A 258 -29.49 29.49 -17.56
C VAL A 258 -30.55 28.48 -18.01
N LYS A 259 -31.19 28.78 -19.16
CA LYS A 259 -32.21 27.92 -19.81
C LYS A 259 -31.55 27.10 -20.89
#